data_f9aafa49bf1ea76b633cd48af7d596e0
#
_entry.id   f9aafa49bf1ea76b633cd48af7d596e0
#
_cell.length_a   1.000
_cell.length_b   1.000
_cell.length_c   1.000
_cell.angle_alpha   90.00
_cell.angle_beta   90.00
_cell.angle_gamma   90.00
#
_symmetry.space_group_name_H-M   'P 1'
#
loop_
_entity.id
_entity.type
_entity.pdbx_description
1 polymer ?
#
loop_
_entity_poly.entity_id
_entity_poly.type
_entity_poly.pdbx_seq_one_letter_code
_entity_poly.pdbx_strand_id
1 'polypeptide(L)'
;MNESIVGAIKDMLDMKGMDRNTLVDIVESAFVTVLKKQYEQEDAFSVTFNTDRGDIEIFRMREVVPDDEVENEELQIGLTAAKEVEDDLELGDDFVEMIDYTKFGRRTILNLKNAILQKTREVEKSTLFDEYHSKIGEIIYADVYQVNPRTRDVTLNLEKVSFRMPAEERIPFEIYRRRSHIRVLIKDVQMKSSLNDGNSFLSKKSHYFFC
;
A
#
# COMPACT_ATOMS: atom_id res chain seq x y z
N MET A 1 23.74 -3.47 11.27
CA MET A 1 22.31 -3.56 11.73
C MET A 1 21.32 -3.13 10.62
N ASN A 2 21.79 -2.59 9.53
CA ASN A 2 21.00 -2.00 8.44
C ASN A 2 20.74 -2.95 7.26
N GLU A 3 21.56 -3.96 7.01
CA GLU A 3 21.23 -5.09 6.11
C GLU A 3 19.93 -5.79 6.51
N SER A 4 19.55 -5.67 7.78
CA SER A 4 18.33 -6.27 8.33
C SER A 4 17.03 -5.63 7.85
N ILE A 5 16.99 -4.32 7.47
CA ILE A 5 15.72 -3.66 7.13
C ILE A 5 15.34 -3.96 5.68
N VAL A 6 16.27 -3.75 4.77
CA VAL A 6 16.04 -4.02 3.34
C VAL A 6 15.88 -5.54 3.11
N GLY A 7 16.68 -6.36 3.79
CA GLY A 7 16.53 -7.81 3.77
C GLY A 7 15.17 -8.27 4.30
N ALA A 8 14.73 -7.74 5.45
CA ALA A 8 13.42 -8.07 6.01
C ALA A 8 12.24 -7.59 5.13
N ILE A 9 12.38 -6.44 4.46
CA ILE A 9 11.40 -5.95 3.49
C ILE A 9 11.33 -6.90 2.30
N LYS A 10 12.48 -7.28 1.74
CA LYS A 10 12.57 -8.19 0.60
C LYS A 10 11.99 -9.56 0.94
N ASP A 11 12.39 -10.16 2.06
CA ASP A 11 11.84 -11.45 2.53
C ASP A 11 10.32 -11.39 2.71
N MET A 12 9.81 -10.30 3.29
CA MET A 12 8.37 -10.12 3.50
C MET A 12 7.59 -10.02 2.18
N LEU A 13 8.16 -9.41 1.16
CA LEU A 13 7.53 -9.21 -0.14
C LEU A 13 7.67 -10.45 -1.03
N ASP A 14 8.81 -11.15 -0.99
CA ASP A 14 9.03 -12.43 -1.67
C ASP A 14 8.04 -13.51 -1.16
N MET A 15 7.77 -13.53 0.14
CA MET A 15 6.77 -14.42 0.74
C MET A 15 5.34 -14.21 0.20
N LYS A 16 5.05 -13.05 -0.37
CA LYS A 16 3.72 -12.70 -0.90
C LYS A 16 3.57 -12.95 -2.41
N GLY A 17 4.63 -13.34 -3.10
CA GLY A 17 4.60 -13.65 -4.53
C GLY A 17 4.29 -12.45 -5.42
N MET A 18 4.69 -11.24 -4.99
CA MET A 18 4.53 -10.01 -5.76
C MET A 18 5.59 -9.93 -6.85
N ASP A 19 5.23 -9.29 -7.97
CA ASP A 19 6.19 -9.01 -9.03
C ASP A 19 7.20 -7.93 -8.59
N ARG A 20 8.32 -7.90 -9.29
CA ARG A 20 9.47 -7.06 -8.93
C ARG A 20 9.17 -5.56 -9.05
N ASN A 21 8.40 -5.16 -10.06
CA ASN A 21 8.05 -3.76 -10.27
C ASN A 21 7.13 -3.24 -9.17
N THR A 22 6.09 -4.02 -8.84
CA THR A 22 5.18 -3.72 -7.72
C THR A 22 5.94 -3.58 -6.40
N LEU A 23 6.98 -4.39 -6.20
CA LEU A 23 7.83 -4.32 -5.02
C LEU A 23 8.60 -2.99 -4.95
N VAL A 24 9.20 -2.58 -6.08
CA VAL A 24 9.88 -1.28 -6.20
C VAL A 24 8.92 -0.15 -5.87
N ASP A 25 7.76 -0.12 -6.52
CA ASP A 25 6.75 0.94 -6.33
C ASP A 25 6.28 1.05 -4.87
N ILE A 26 6.08 -0.08 -4.20
CA ILE A 26 5.69 -0.13 -2.77
C ILE A 26 6.77 0.51 -1.90
N VAL A 27 8.04 0.11 -2.09
CA VAL A 27 9.15 0.60 -1.28
C VAL A 27 9.36 2.09 -1.52
N GLU A 28 9.52 2.51 -2.76
CA GLU A 28 9.75 3.91 -3.13
C GLU A 28 8.63 4.83 -2.63
N SER A 29 7.37 4.47 -2.89
CA SER A 29 6.21 5.26 -2.44
C SER A 29 6.09 5.32 -0.90
N ALA A 30 6.47 4.26 -0.19
CA ALA A 30 6.46 4.26 1.27
C ALA A 30 7.54 5.19 1.84
N PHE A 31 8.76 5.16 1.27
CA PHE A 31 9.83 6.07 1.68
C PHE A 31 9.45 7.52 1.41
N VAL A 32 9.00 7.84 0.20
CA VAL A 32 8.53 9.19 -0.15
C VAL A 32 7.43 9.66 0.81
N THR A 33 6.44 8.81 1.12
CA THR A 33 5.35 9.15 2.04
C THR A 33 5.86 9.49 3.45
N VAL A 34 6.83 8.74 3.96
CA VAL A 34 7.39 8.96 5.30
C VAL A 34 8.27 10.19 5.34
N LEU A 35 9.08 10.41 4.30
CA LEU A 35 9.96 11.59 4.18
C LEU A 35 9.13 12.86 4.04
N LYS A 36 8.12 12.89 3.16
CA LYS A 36 7.18 14.00 3.04
C LYS A 36 6.55 14.38 4.38
N LYS A 37 6.14 13.39 5.16
CA LYS A 37 5.54 13.63 6.47
C LYS A 37 6.55 14.09 7.52
N GLN A 38 7.80 13.64 7.44
CA GLN A 38 8.84 13.99 8.40
C GLN A 38 9.36 15.42 8.18
N TYR A 39 9.48 15.81 6.91
CA TYR A 39 10.03 17.10 6.50
C TYR A 39 8.96 18.11 6.07
N GLU A 40 7.68 17.73 6.11
CA GLU A 40 6.51 18.57 5.75
C GLU A 40 6.58 19.13 4.31
N GLN A 41 7.13 18.33 3.36
CA GLN A 41 7.37 18.75 1.98
C GLN A 41 6.85 17.73 0.97
N GLU A 42 6.24 18.22 -0.11
CA GLU A 42 5.58 17.34 -1.07
C GLU A 42 6.51 16.82 -2.17
N ASP A 43 7.43 17.61 -2.71
CA ASP A 43 8.18 17.26 -3.92
C ASP A 43 9.72 17.31 -3.79
N ALA A 44 10.22 17.44 -2.55
CA ALA A 44 11.66 17.58 -2.30
C ALA A 44 12.45 16.26 -2.28
N PHE A 45 11.79 15.09 -2.42
CA PHE A 45 12.46 13.80 -2.28
C PHE A 45 12.23 12.89 -3.48
N SER A 46 13.32 12.32 -3.99
CA SER A 46 13.31 11.21 -4.94
C SER A 46 13.92 9.98 -4.28
N VAL A 47 13.30 8.83 -4.45
CA VAL A 47 13.75 7.57 -3.87
C VAL A 47 13.85 6.54 -4.98
N THR A 48 14.96 5.86 -5.07
CA THR A 48 15.20 4.77 -6.02
C THR A 48 15.61 3.51 -5.28
N PHE A 49 14.87 2.43 -5.50
CA PHE A 49 15.16 1.13 -4.93
C PHE A 49 15.76 0.16 -5.95
N ASN A 50 17.02 -0.20 -5.76
CA ASN A 50 17.70 -1.19 -6.58
C ASN A 50 17.46 -2.60 -6.02
N THR A 51 16.60 -3.38 -6.66
CA THR A 51 16.26 -4.74 -6.22
C THR A 51 17.40 -5.73 -6.35
N ASP A 52 18.36 -5.52 -7.28
CA ASP A 52 19.48 -6.45 -7.51
C ASP A 52 20.52 -6.37 -6.39
N ARG A 53 20.80 -5.16 -5.95
CA ARG A 53 21.74 -4.89 -4.86
C ARG A 53 21.09 -4.88 -3.50
N GLY A 54 19.77 -4.63 -3.45
CA GLY A 54 19.02 -4.40 -2.23
C GLY A 54 19.37 -3.05 -1.59
N ASP A 55 19.74 -2.06 -2.41
CA ASP A 55 20.13 -0.72 -1.98
C ASP A 55 19.01 0.28 -2.24
N ILE A 56 18.94 1.29 -1.36
CA ILE A 56 18.00 2.40 -1.48
C ILE A 56 18.80 3.68 -1.57
N GLU A 57 18.61 4.43 -2.63
CA GLU A 57 19.16 5.75 -2.84
C GLU A 57 18.07 6.79 -2.62
N ILE A 58 18.31 7.74 -1.74
CA ILE A 58 17.39 8.81 -1.39
C ILE A 58 18.05 10.13 -1.76
N PHE A 59 17.40 10.87 -2.63
CA PHE A 59 17.84 12.19 -3.03
C PHE A 59 16.89 13.25 -2.50
N ARG A 60 17.43 14.32 -1.93
CA ARG A 60 16.72 15.51 -1.52
C ARG A 60 17.10 16.64 -2.45
N MET A 61 16.11 17.33 -2.99
CA MET A 61 16.30 18.56 -3.76
C MET A 61 16.11 19.76 -2.85
N ARG A 62 17.05 20.70 -2.88
CA ARG A 62 17.01 21.97 -2.19
C ARG A 62 17.28 23.11 -3.17
N GLU A 63 16.60 24.22 -3.04
CA GLU A 63 16.82 25.40 -3.84
C GLU A 63 18.05 26.17 -3.33
N VAL A 64 18.93 26.60 -4.24
CA VAL A 64 20.06 27.43 -3.90
C VAL A 64 19.61 28.89 -3.75
N VAL A 65 19.74 29.43 -2.55
CA VAL A 65 19.36 30.81 -2.21
C VAL A 65 20.58 31.60 -1.69
N PRO A 66 20.50 32.94 -1.61
CA PRO A 66 21.54 33.72 -0.93
C PRO A 66 21.71 33.27 0.53
N ASP A 67 22.95 33.29 1.03
CA ASP A 67 23.29 32.79 2.37
C ASP A 67 22.51 33.48 3.51
N ASP A 68 22.08 34.70 3.31
CA ASP A 68 21.29 35.53 4.25
C ASP A 68 19.77 35.36 4.09
N GLU A 69 19.29 34.65 3.05
CA GLU A 69 17.88 34.42 2.77
C GLU A 69 17.44 32.97 3.05
N VAL A 70 18.29 32.16 3.66
CA VAL A 70 17.91 30.76 4.05
C VAL A 70 16.90 30.81 5.18
N GLU A 71 15.61 30.63 4.87
CA GLU A 71 14.54 30.58 5.85
C GLU A 71 14.32 29.14 6.37
N ASN A 72 14.56 28.14 5.52
CA ASN A 72 14.36 26.72 5.84
C ASN A 72 15.52 25.86 5.31
N GLU A 73 16.42 25.44 6.20
CA GLU A 73 17.57 24.60 5.87
C GLU A 73 17.20 23.24 5.24
N GLU A 74 15.96 22.79 5.38
CA GLU A 74 15.48 21.54 4.76
C GLU A 74 15.12 21.70 3.28
N LEU A 75 14.73 22.91 2.85
CA LEU A 75 14.32 23.27 1.50
C LEU A 75 15.38 24.02 0.72
N GLN A 76 16.19 24.78 1.43
CA GLN A 76 17.08 25.76 0.89
C GLN A 76 18.50 25.49 1.33
N ILE A 77 19.43 25.87 0.50
CA ILE A 77 20.86 25.83 0.80
C ILE A 77 21.49 27.17 0.39
N GLY A 78 22.32 27.71 1.24
CA GLY A 78 23.07 28.93 0.92
C GLY A 78 24.06 28.68 -0.23
N LEU A 79 24.22 29.67 -1.10
CA LEU A 79 25.07 29.59 -2.29
C LEU A 79 26.52 29.19 -1.95
N THR A 80 27.05 29.70 -0.82
CA THR A 80 28.41 29.36 -0.38
C THR A 80 28.55 27.88 -0.05
N ALA A 81 27.58 27.32 0.70
CA ALA A 81 27.59 25.92 1.07
C ALA A 81 27.31 24.99 -0.13
N ALA A 82 26.46 25.42 -1.07
CA ALA A 82 26.21 24.68 -2.30
C ALA A 82 27.48 24.60 -3.17
N LYS A 83 28.20 25.70 -3.33
CA LYS A 83 29.45 25.76 -4.09
C LYS A 83 30.63 25.00 -3.48
N GLU A 84 30.62 24.71 -2.19
CA GLU A 84 31.61 23.81 -1.58
C GLU A 84 31.51 22.36 -2.09
N VAL A 85 30.31 21.98 -2.58
CA VAL A 85 30.02 20.61 -3.07
C VAL A 85 30.07 20.59 -4.61
N GLU A 86 29.52 21.59 -5.26
CA GLU A 86 29.41 21.69 -6.72
C GLU A 86 29.61 23.14 -7.16
N ASP A 87 30.78 23.43 -7.78
CA ASP A 87 31.26 24.79 -8.10
C ASP A 87 30.40 25.55 -9.12
N ASP A 88 29.66 24.83 -9.97
CA ASP A 88 28.91 25.37 -11.10
C ASP A 88 27.48 25.84 -10.74
N LEU A 89 27.05 25.75 -9.47
CA LEU A 89 25.71 26.12 -9.05
C LEU A 89 25.49 27.61 -8.98
N GLU A 90 24.32 28.06 -9.46
CA GLU A 90 23.88 29.45 -9.41
C GLU A 90 22.64 29.60 -8.49
N LEU A 91 22.27 30.86 -8.19
CA LEU A 91 21.08 31.15 -7.41
C LEU A 91 19.82 30.71 -8.16
N GLY A 92 18.96 29.95 -7.48
CA GLY A 92 17.70 29.38 -8.03
C GLY A 92 17.89 28.02 -8.68
N ASP A 93 19.11 27.46 -8.67
CA ASP A 93 19.33 26.08 -9.12
C ASP A 93 18.84 25.03 -8.07
N ASP A 94 18.55 23.84 -8.55
CA ASP A 94 18.21 22.69 -7.69
C ASP A 94 19.49 21.96 -7.25
N PHE A 95 19.82 22.02 -5.97
CA PHE A 95 20.89 21.26 -5.36
C PHE A 95 20.38 19.88 -4.93
N VAL A 96 20.97 18.82 -5.49
CA VAL A 96 20.59 17.44 -5.20
C VAL A 96 21.57 16.79 -4.22
N GLU A 97 21.08 16.43 -3.05
CA GLU A 97 21.85 15.80 -1.99
C GLU A 97 21.40 14.37 -1.73
N MET A 98 22.36 13.45 -1.62
CA MET A 98 22.07 12.08 -1.24
C MET A 98 21.95 11.94 0.28
N ILE A 99 20.79 11.43 0.75
CA ILE A 99 20.54 11.19 2.17
C ILE A 99 20.90 9.75 2.54
N ASP A 100 21.72 9.60 3.57
CA ASP A 100 22.05 8.32 4.16
C ASP A 100 20.91 7.84 5.08
N TYR A 101 20.07 6.93 4.58
CA TYR A 101 18.96 6.33 5.36
C TYR A 101 19.43 5.53 6.59
N THR A 102 20.72 5.21 6.68
CA THR A 102 21.27 4.48 7.82
C THR A 102 21.28 5.35 9.11
N LYS A 103 21.23 6.66 8.93
CA LYS A 103 21.17 7.65 10.01
C LYS A 103 19.76 7.90 10.54
N PHE A 104 18.73 7.29 9.93
CA PHE A 104 17.35 7.48 10.38
C PHE A 104 17.13 6.94 11.79
N GLY A 105 16.41 7.73 12.58
CA GLY A 105 16.04 7.34 13.95
C GLY A 105 15.07 6.16 13.98
N ARG A 106 14.98 5.48 15.13
CA ARG A 106 14.06 4.33 15.33
C ARG A 106 12.60 4.62 14.97
N ARG A 107 12.14 5.86 15.23
CA ARG A 107 10.76 6.27 14.92
C ARG A 107 10.50 6.32 13.42
N THR A 108 11.43 6.87 12.65
CA THR A 108 11.36 6.91 11.18
C THR A 108 11.34 5.50 10.59
N ILE A 109 12.20 4.61 11.11
CA ILE A 109 12.25 3.21 10.68
C ILE A 109 10.93 2.47 10.97
N LEU A 110 10.31 2.69 12.12
CA LEU A 110 8.99 2.14 12.45
C LEU A 110 7.89 2.68 11.53
N ASN A 111 7.93 3.99 11.23
CA ASN A 111 7.00 4.61 10.29
C ASN A 111 7.15 4.02 8.89
N LEU A 112 8.38 3.83 8.40
CA LEU A 112 8.68 3.18 7.12
C LEU A 112 8.11 1.75 7.07
N LYS A 113 8.37 0.95 8.09
CA LYS A 113 7.80 -0.40 8.18
C LYS A 113 6.28 -0.39 8.08
N ASN A 114 5.62 0.50 8.83
CA ASN A 114 4.16 0.61 8.81
C ASN A 114 3.64 1.11 7.46
N ALA A 115 4.32 2.07 6.83
CA ALA A 115 3.97 2.58 5.50
C ALA A 115 4.09 1.49 4.43
N ILE A 116 5.16 0.69 4.44
CA ILE A 116 5.34 -0.44 3.53
C ILE A 116 4.23 -1.48 3.73
N LEU A 117 3.92 -1.84 4.98
CA LEU A 117 2.83 -2.77 5.28
C LEU A 117 1.48 -2.25 4.80
N GLN A 118 1.22 -0.95 4.95
CA GLN A 118 0.00 -0.32 4.47
C GLN A 118 -0.08 -0.34 2.95
N LYS A 119 0.97 0.09 2.25
CA LYS A 119 1.05 0.07 0.79
C LYS A 119 0.90 -1.34 0.21
N THR A 120 1.55 -2.32 0.83
CA THR A 120 1.39 -3.73 0.46
C THR A 120 -0.07 -4.18 0.54
N ARG A 121 -0.79 -3.81 1.61
CA ARG A 121 -2.22 -4.14 1.75
C ARG A 121 -3.09 -3.40 0.73
N GLU A 122 -2.74 -2.17 0.37
CA GLU A 122 -3.45 -1.40 -0.65
C GLU A 122 -3.32 -2.07 -2.02
N VAL A 123 -2.10 -2.48 -2.39
CA VAL A 123 -1.85 -3.21 -3.66
C VAL A 123 -2.56 -4.57 -3.66
N GLU A 124 -2.48 -5.35 -2.58
CA GLU A 124 -3.22 -6.62 -2.47
C GLU A 124 -4.73 -6.42 -2.64
N LYS A 125 -5.28 -5.36 -2.04
CA LYS A 125 -6.71 -5.02 -2.18
C LYS A 125 -7.07 -4.64 -3.61
N SER A 126 -6.24 -3.84 -4.27
CA SER A 126 -6.45 -3.44 -5.65
C SER A 126 -6.42 -4.65 -6.58
N THR A 127 -5.41 -5.51 -6.46
CA THR A 127 -5.30 -6.74 -7.25
C THR A 127 -6.50 -7.66 -7.07
N LEU A 128 -6.93 -7.87 -5.81
CA LEU A 128 -8.12 -8.66 -5.53
C LEU A 128 -9.39 -8.00 -6.07
N PHE A 129 -9.50 -6.69 -5.97
CA PHE A 129 -10.63 -5.96 -6.54
C PHE A 129 -10.71 -6.16 -8.05
N ASP A 130 -9.62 -5.97 -8.78
CA ASP A 130 -9.57 -6.13 -10.23
C ASP A 130 -9.88 -7.58 -10.65
N GLU A 131 -9.34 -8.57 -9.93
CA GLU A 131 -9.61 -9.98 -10.16
C GLU A 131 -11.10 -10.30 -10.02
N TYR A 132 -11.73 -9.88 -8.93
CA TYR A 132 -13.15 -10.19 -8.70
C TYR A 132 -14.10 -9.28 -9.48
N HIS A 133 -13.69 -8.07 -9.82
CA HIS A 133 -14.44 -7.19 -10.69
C HIS A 133 -14.57 -7.77 -12.10
N SER A 134 -13.51 -8.40 -12.62
CA SER A 134 -13.56 -9.11 -13.91
C SER A 134 -14.51 -10.32 -13.91
N LYS A 135 -14.77 -10.90 -12.73
CA LYS A 135 -15.66 -12.06 -12.55
C LYS A 135 -17.13 -11.68 -12.23
N ILE A 136 -17.49 -10.39 -12.35
CA ILE A 136 -18.89 -9.97 -12.19
C ILE A 136 -19.75 -10.67 -13.24
N GLY A 137 -20.87 -11.27 -12.82
CA GLY A 137 -21.74 -12.08 -13.66
C GLY A 137 -21.38 -13.56 -13.72
N GLU A 138 -20.28 -13.98 -13.10
CA GLU A 138 -19.88 -15.39 -13.03
C GLU A 138 -20.45 -16.09 -11.80
N ILE A 139 -20.67 -17.39 -11.93
CA ILE A 139 -21.06 -18.27 -10.84
C ILE A 139 -19.82 -18.91 -10.24
N ILE A 140 -19.61 -18.67 -8.96
CA ILE A 140 -18.49 -19.22 -8.19
C ILE A 140 -18.96 -20.13 -7.06
N TYR A 141 -18.07 -21.03 -6.61
CA TYR A 141 -18.30 -21.84 -5.41
C TYR A 141 -17.68 -21.14 -4.21
N ALA A 142 -18.47 -20.97 -3.15
CA ALA A 142 -18.01 -20.34 -1.92
C ALA A 142 -18.45 -21.12 -0.69
N ASP A 143 -17.67 -21.02 0.39
CA ASP A 143 -17.97 -21.67 1.65
C ASP A 143 -18.77 -20.76 2.57
N VAL A 144 -19.80 -21.28 3.18
CA VAL A 144 -20.53 -20.57 4.22
C VAL A 144 -19.68 -20.51 5.48
N TYR A 145 -19.17 -19.32 5.78
CA TYR A 145 -18.38 -19.07 6.99
C TYR A 145 -19.27 -18.86 8.20
N GLN A 146 -20.25 -17.96 8.08
CA GLN A 146 -21.14 -17.59 9.18
C GLN A 146 -22.48 -17.07 8.65
N VAL A 147 -23.54 -17.33 9.42
CA VAL A 147 -24.87 -16.71 9.25
C VAL A 147 -25.09 -15.79 10.44
N ASN A 148 -25.33 -14.51 10.19
CA ASN A 148 -25.64 -13.55 11.25
C ASN A 148 -27.09 -13.80 11.75
N PRO A 149 -27.29 -14.11 13.05
CA PRO A 149 -28.61 -14.43 13.57
C PRO A 149 -29.57 -13.23 13.59
N ARG A 150 -29.05 -11.99 13.63
CA ARG A 150 -29.87 -10.75 13.69
C ARG A 150 -30.26 -10.26 12.30
N THR A 151 -29.27 -10.08 11.42
CA THR A 151 -29.49 -9.53 10.07
C THR A 151 -29.83 -10.60 9.06
N ARG A 152 -29.62 -11.88 9.40
CA ARG A 152 -29.73 -13.06 8.52
C ARG A 152 -28.80 -13.03 7.31
N ASP A 153 -27.83 -12.12 7.27
CA ASP A 153 -26.81 -12.10 6.24
C ASP A 153 -25.91 -13.32 6.35
N VAL A 154 -25.44 -13.81 5.22
CA VAL A 154 -24.49 -14.92 5.17
C VAL A 154 -23.12 -14.37 4.76
N THR A 155 -22.11 -14.68 5.56
CA THR A 155 -20.71 -14.43 5.20
C THR A 155 -20.18 -15.67 4.49
N LEU A 156 -19.66 -15.48 3.30
CA LEU A 156 -19.10 -16.50 2.43
C LEU A 156 -17.59 -16.29 2.32
N ASN A 157 -16.84 -17.37 2.34
CA ASN A 157 -15.40 -17.33 2.07
C ASN A 157 -15.10 -17.99 0.73
N LEU A 158 -14.25 -17.33 -0.03
CA LEU A 158 -13.65 -17.87 -1.23
C LEU A 158 -12.15 -17.62 -1.14
N GLU A 159 -11.38 -18.68 -0.94
CA GLU A 159 -9.92 -18.60 -0.76
C GLU A 159 -9.49 -17.54 0.29
N LYS A 160 -8.99 -16.40 -0.17
CA LYS A 160 -8.48 -15.31 0.68
C LYS A 160 -9.50 -14.18 0.93
N VAL A 161 -10.68 -14.26 0.32
CA VAL A 161 -11.66 -13.16 0.35
C VAL A 161 -12.96 -13.61 1.00
N SER A 162 -13.50 -12.73 1.82
CA SER A 162 -14.83 -12.93 2.43
C SER A 162 -15.86 -12.04 1.75
N PHE A 163 -17.01 -12.63 1.43
CA PHE A 163 -18.13 -11.95 0.80
C PHE A 163 -19.34 -11.93 1.72
N ARG A 164 -20.14 -10.88 1.62
CA ARG A 164 -21.41 -10.78 2.31
C ARG A 164 -22.55 -11.00 1.33
N MET A 165 -23.40 -11.96 1.62
CA MET A 165 -24.68 -12.17 0.96
C MET A 165 -25.77 -11.62 1.88
N PRO A 166 -26.46 -10.51 1.50
CA PRO A 166 -27.57 -9.96 2.27
C PRO A 166 -28.73 -10.94 2.38
N ALA A 167 -29.54 -10.79 3.43
CA ALA A 167 -30.71 -11.65 3.65
C ALA A 167 -31.72 -11.62 2.50
N GLU A 168 -31.82 -10.46 1.81
CA GLU A 168 -32.70 -10.22 0.66
C GLU A 168 -32.31 -11.04 -0.57
N GLU A 169 -31.06 -11.43 -0.68
CA GLU A 169 -30.52 -12.20 -1.80
C GLU A 169 -30.47 -13.71 -1.50
N ARG A 170 -31.01 -14.13 -0.37
CA ARG A 170 -31.11 -15.55 0.00
C ARG A 170 -32.27 -16.22 -0.70
N ILE A 171 -32.10 -17.49 -1.07
CA ILE A 171 -33.20 -18.31 -1.57
C ILE A 171 -34.16 -18.59 -0.41
N PRO A 172 -35.46 -18.28 -0.57
CA PRO A 172 -36.45 -18.62 0.44
C PRO A 172 -36.44 -20.13 0.76
N PHE A 173 -36.51 -20.45 2.05
CA PHE A 173 -36.54 -21.83 2.58
C PHE A 173 -35.21 -22.60 2.49
N GLU A 174 -34.16 -22.04 1.92
CA GLU A 174 -32.84 -22.65 1.91
C GLU A 174 -32.12 -22.47 3.26
N ILE A 175 -31.53 -23.55 3.75
CA ILE A 175 -30.82 -23.58 5.04
C ILE A 175 -29.31 -23.46 4.78
N TYR A 176 -28.73 -22.31 5.14
CA TYR A 176 -27.29 -22.07 5.05
C TYR A 176 -26.61 -22.61 6.30
N ARG A 177 -25.84 -23.67 6.16
CA ARG A 177 -25.09 -24.27 7.27
C ARG A 177 -23.62 -23.86 7.17
N ARG A 178 -22.99 -23.56 8.30
CA ARG A 178 -21.54 -23.29 8.37
C ARG A 178 -20.78 -24.47 7.74
N ARG A 179 -19.77 -24.14 6.93
CA ARG A 179 -18.94 -25.07 6.15
C ARG A 179 -19.67 -25.79 5.00
N SER A 180 -20.84 -25.39 4.61
CA SER A 180 -21.43 -25.87 3.37
C SER A 180 -20.90 -25.10 2.18
N HIS A 181 -20.70 -25.80 1.06
CA HIS A 181 -20.32 -25.22 -0.22
C HIS A 181 -21.57 -24.81 -0.97
N ILE A 182 -21.63 -23.60 -1.46
CA ILE A 182 -22.76 -23.10 -2.23
C ILE A 182 -22.28 -22.41 -3.50
N ARG A 183 -23.14 -22.42 -4.54
CA ARG A 183 -22.90 -21.66 -5.76
C ARG A 183 -23.50 -20.26 -5.61
N VAL A 184 -22.73 -19.25 -5.95
CA VAL A 184 -23.17 -17.85 -5.84
C VAL A 184 -22.76 -17.07 -7.09
N LEU A 185 -23.64 -16.19 -7.52
CA LEU A 185 -23.36 -15.26 -8.61
C LEU A 185 -22.66 -14.00 -8.05
N ILE A 186 -21.57 -13.57 -8.66
CA ILE A 186 -20.96 -12.29 -8.37
C ILE A 186 -21.78 -11.19 -9.01
N LYS A 187 -22.45 -10.37 -8.21
CA LYS A 187 -23.34 -9.30 -8.69
C LYS A 187 -22.65 -7.95 -8.74
N ASP A 188 -21.86 -7.65 -7.73
CA ASP A 188 -21.14 -6.39 -7.59
C ASP A 188 -19.91 -6.55 -6.70
N VAL A 189 -18.87 -5.78 -6.95
CA VAL A 189 -17.64 -5.76 -6.16
C VAL A 189 -17.36 -4.32 -5.77
N GLN A 190 -17.27 -4.05 -4.47
CA GLN A 190 -17.02 -2.71 -3.96
C GLN A 190 -15.80 -2.73 -3.03
N MET A 191 -14.91 -1.76 -3.22
CA MET A 191 -13.78 -1.54 -2.31
C MET A 191 -14.27 -0.76 -1.10
N LYS A 192 -14.26 -1.38 0.10
CA LYS A 192 -14.49 -0.64 1.33
C LYS A 192 -13.20 -0.01 1.83
N SER A 193 -13.23 1.30 1.99
CA SER A 193 -12.23 2.06 2.71
C SER A 193 -12.56 1.99 4.21
N SER A 194 -12.04 0.99 4.92
CA SER A 194 -12.16 0.97 6.38
C SER A 194 -10.80 1.23 7.02
N LEU A 195 -10.69 2.36 7.70
CA LEU A 195 -9.52 2.75 8.48
C LEU A 195 -9.30 1.89 9.74
N ASN A 196 -10.26 1.01 10.12
CA ASN A 196 -10.24 0.40 11.45
C ASN A 196 -10.41 -1.13 11.53
N ASP A 197 -10.61 -1.86 10.42
CA ASP A 197 -10.75 -3.31 10.51
C ASP A 197 -9.75 -4.04 9.62
N GLY A 198 -8.92 -4.88 10.25
CA GLY A 198 -7.89 -5.71 9.61
C GLY A 198 -8.39 -6.77 8.62
N ASN A 199 -9.66 -6.71 8.23
CA ASN A 199 -10.27 -7.56 7.22
C ASN A 199 -10.82 -6.72 6.06
N SER A 200 -10.26 -6.92 4.88
CA SER A 200 -10.76 -6.35 3.64
C SER A 200 -12.09 -7.00 3.27
N PHE A 201 -13.19 -6.31 3.51
CA PHE A 201 -14.49 -6.78 3.07
C PHE A 201 -14.81 -6.23 1.69
N LEU A 202 -14.81 -7.11 0.69
CA LEU A 202 -15.52 -6.85 -0.55
C LEU A 202 -17.01 -7.02 -0.26
N SER A 203 -17.81 -5.96 -0.39
CA SER A 203 -19.25 -6.04 -0.22
C SER A 203 -19.88 -6.51 -1.53
N LYS A 204 -20.74 -7.52 -1.48
CA LYS A 204 -21.38 -8.09 -2.64
C LYS A 204 -22.87 -8.24 -2.48
N LYS A 205 -23.62 -7.92 -3.54
CA LYS A 205 -24.98 -8.44 -3.77
C LYS A 205 -24.86 -9.66 -4.67
N SER A 206 -25.25 -10.83 -4.21
CA SER A 206 -25.21 -12.07 -4.98
C SER A 206 -26.62 -12.57 -5.26
N HIS A 207 -26.89 -12.96 -6.50
CA HIS A 207 -28.12 -13.63 -6.91
C HIS A 207 -27.84 -15.10 -7.16
N TYR A 208 -28.79 -15.95 -6.77
CA TYR A 208 -28.77 -17.36 -7.07
C TYR A 208 -29.56 -17.64 -8.34
N PHE A 209 -28.99 -18.42 -9.24
CA PHE A 209 -29.75 -19.13 -10.26
C PHE A 209 -29.59 -20.63 -10.02
N PHE A 210 -30.73 -21.32 -9.83
CA PHE A 210 -30.78 -22.76 -9.97
C PHE A 210 -30.88 -23.14 -11.45
N CYS A 211 -30.01 -24.04 -11.90
CA CYS A 211 -30.32 -25.02 -12.94
C CYS A 211 -30.36 -26.40 -12.31
#